data_deaa0209f5e5f33fd567304b717e674d
#
_entry.id   deaa0209f5e5f33fd567304b717e674d
#
_cell.length_a   1.000
_cell.length_b   1.000
_cell.length_c   1.000
_cell.angle_alpha   90.00
_cell.angle_beta   90.00
_cell.angle_gamma   90.00
#
_symmetry.space_group_name_H-M   'P 1'
#
loop_
_entity.id
_entity.type
_entity.pdbx_description
1 polymer ?
#
loop_
_entity_poly.entity_id
_entity_poly.type
_entity_poly.pdbx_seq_one_letter_code
_entity_poly.pdbx_strand_id
1 'polypeptide(L)'
;MVKNSLFFKKAEFSEIKSYAKRLNSESESGEIGYYDLPNFGDEIIKEAEEFFKDKIYDNIVLVGIGGSSVGVRAILRALRAKKMRARLRILDNIDGFRFDTITQSIEFDKTIFIISSKSGTTVETISIFKAILDFYKPSDISKNFIFITDNGSKLEKFANQSNAKVFNIPKNVGGRFSILSAIGLVPMVALGLDAKALLQGSAQCKADFFDEKDDTLLQKAYHYATHKYAKINVLFSYCDRLAGLNDWYVQLWAESLGKKLGHTRFGLTPIGLVGSKDQHSFLQLIMDGTRDKTVSFIKILDQNSEKKVPNLSLENLDDLDFANGICMSEIINLQCDATMHALINEGISVDLIEVSELNERNLGYLFYYFELLTSAVGIMFGVNTYDQPGVEIGKRILKSLILKEQI
;
A
#
# COMPACT_ATOMS: atom_id res chain seq x y z
N MET A 1 -10.72 -12.77 -8.27
CA MET A 1 -9.87 -13.90 -7.81
C MET A 1 -8.42 -13.53 -8.03
N VAL A 2 -7.54 -13.84 -7.08
CA VAL A 2 -6.09 -13.63 -7.17
C VAL A 2 -5.44 -15.01 -7.22
N LYS A 3 -4.50 -15.21 -8.14
CA LYS A 3 -3.75 -16.46 -8.29
C LYS A 3 -2.26 -16.14 -8.35
N ASN A 4 -1.44 -16.96 -7.69
CA ASN A 4 0.01 -16.82 -7.70
C ASN A 4 0.67 -18.03 -8.37
N SER A 5 1.66 -17.80 -9.25
CA SER A 5 2.42 -18.82 -9.96
C SER A 5 3.92 -18.57 -9.76
N LEU A 6 4.67 -19.61 -9.41
CA LEU A 6 6.11 -19.55 -9.15
C LEU A 6 6.89 -20.17 -10.30
N PHE A 7 7.90 -19.49 -10.80
CA PHE A 7 8.78 -19.95 -11.90
C PHE A 7 10.21 -20.17 -11.41
N PHE A 8 10.36 -20.57 -10.15
CA PHE A 8 11.60 -20.99 -9.52
C PHE A 8 11.39 -22.31 -8.77
N LYS A 9 12.48 -22.97 -8.39
CA LYS A 9 12.42 -24.25 -7.67
C LYS A 9 11.79 -24.04 -6.29
N LYS A 10 10.73 -24.80 -6.00
CA LYS A 10 10.10 -24.85 -4.67
C LYS A 10 10.98 -25.59 -3.68
N ALA A 11 10.92 -25.16 -2.42
CA ALA A 11 11.54 -25.87 -1.30
C ALA A 11 10.74 -27.14 -0.93
N GLU A 12 11.39 -28.07 -0.28
CA GLU A 12 10.69 -29.21 0.34
C GLU A 12 9.81 -28.72 1.51
N PHE A 13 8.66 -29.35 1.69
CA PHE A 13 7.73 -28.94 2.75
C PHE A 13 8.36 -28.97 4.14
N SER A 14 9.28 -29.90 4.39
CA SER A 14 10.04 -30.00 5.64
C SER A 14 10.84 -28.73 5.98
N GLU A 15 11.32 -28.00 4.97
CA GLU A 15 12.11 -26.78 5.14
C GLU A 15 11.24 -25.58 5.54
N ILE A 16 9.99 -25.50 5.05
CA ILE A 16 9.08 -24.36 5.29
C ILE A 16 8.10 -24.57 6.45
N LYS A 17 7.85 -25.82 6.86
CA LYS A 17 6.86 -26.18 7.89
C LYS A 17 7.06 -25.45 9.22
N SER A 18 8.31 -25.29 9.66
CA SER A 18 8.60 -24.59 10.93
C SER A 18 8.22 -23.12 10.88
N TYR A 19 8.35 -22.47 9.72
CA TYR A 19 7.99 -21.08 9.51
C TYR A 19 6.46 -20.89 9.44
N ALA A 20 5.74 -21.83 8.80
CA ALA A 20 4.28 -21.86 8.83
C ALA A 20 3.75 -21.89 10.28
N LYS A 21 4.30 -22.80 11.11
CA LYS A 21 3.92 -22.86 12.54
C LYS A 21 4.20 -21.56 13.29
N ARG A 22 5.34 -20.91 13.03
CA ARG A 22 5.68 -19.63 13.68
C ARG A 22 4.72 -18.53 13.27
N LEU A 23 4.33 -18.45 11.98
CA LEU A 23 3.33 -17.51 11.49
C LEU A 23 1.96 -17.73 12.13
N ASN A 24 1.53 -19.00 12.23
CA ASN A 24 0.28 -19.35 12.91
C ASN A 24 0.33 -18.91 14.38
N SER A 25 1.39 -19.24 15.12
CA SER A 25 1.55 -18.84 16.51
C SER A 25 1.60 -17.33 16.70
N GLU A 26 2.23 -16.58 15.78
CA GLU A 26 2.26 -15.12 15.80
C GLU A 26 0.86 -14.54 15.56
N SER A 27 0.11 -15.07 14.59
CA SER A 27 -1.26 -14.65 14.31
C SER A 27 -2.21 -14.93 15.49
N GLU A 28 -2.06 -16.09 16.14
CA GLU A 28 -2.89 -16.51 17.26
C GLU A 28 -2.56 -15.78 18.57
N SER A 29 -1.37 -15.20 18.70
CA SER A 29 -0.93 -14.51 19.92
C SER A 29 -1.72 -13.25 20.23
N GLY A 30 -2.32 -12.60 19.21
CA GLY A 30 -2.98 -11.30 19.32
C GLY A 30 -2.02 -10.13 19.59
N GLU A 31 -0.70 -10.36 19.66
CA GLU A 31 0.28 -9.29 19.85
C GLU A 31 0.40 -8.37 18.63
N ILE A 32 0.22 -8.93 17.44
CA ILE A 32 0.31 -8.24 16.15
C ILE A 32 -1.08 -8.08 15.56
N GLY A 33 -1.66 -6.90 15.70
CA GLY A 33 -3.08 -6.68 15.45
C GLY A 33 -3.50 -6.68 13.97
N TYR A 34 -2.59 -6.53 13.00
CA TYR A 34 -3.01 -6.49 11.59
C TYR A 34 -3.61 -7.82 11.13
N TYR A 35 -3.21 -8.94 11.73
CA TYR A 35 -3.76 -10.24 11.40
C TYR A 35 -5.28 -10.31 11.55
N ASP A 36 -5.83 -9.53 12.46
CA ASP A 36 -7.26 -9.58 12.79
C ASP A 36 -8.08 -8.42 12.19
N LEU A 37 -7.43 -7.42 11.59
CA LEU A 37 -8.13 -6.28 10.99
C LEU A 37 -9.25 -6.68 10.00
N PRO A 38 -9.11 -7.76 9.19
CA PRO A 38 -10.19 -8.19 8.32
C PRO A 38 -11.49 -8.54 9.05
N ASN A 39 -11.42 -8.92 10.33
CA ASN A 39 -12.55 -9.37 11.13
C ASN A 39 -13.19 -8.23 11.96
N PHE A 40 -12.47 -7.15 12.25
CA PHE A 40 -12.91 -6.09 13.16
C PHE A 40 -13.26 -4.76 12.49
N GLY A 41 -13.15 -4.65 11.18
CA GLY A 41 -13.40 -3.39 10.46
C GLY A 41 -14.88 -3.02 10.28
N ASP A 42 -15.81 -3.95 10.43
CA ASP A 42 -17.24 -3.71 10.19
C ASP A 42 -17.84 -2.63 11.11
N GLU A 43 -17.38 -2.52 12.37
CA GLU A 43 -17.83 -1.49 13.29
C GLU A 43 -17.36 -0.10 12.85
N ILE A 44 -16.10 0.00 12.42
CA ILE A 44 -15.53 1.25 11.90
C ILE A 44 -16.29 1.70 10.65
N ILE A 45 -16.63 0.77 9.75
CA ILE A 45 -17.39 1.07 8.53
C ILE A 45 -18.77 1.60 8.90
N LYS A 46 -19.53 0.93 9.77
CA LYS A 46 -20.86 1.37 10.21
C LYS A 46 -20.82 2.74 10.87
N GLU A 47 -19.84 2.98 11.73
CA GLU A 47 -19.65 4.26 12.42
C GLU A 47 -19.32 5.39 11.41
N ALA A 48 -18.49 5.10 10.41
CA ALA A 48 -18.15 6.04 9.35
C ALA A 48 -19.36 6.30 8.43
N GLU A 49 -20.10 5.26 8.03
CA GLU A 49 -21.32 5.38 7.22
C GLU A 49 -22.35 6.28 7.91
N GLU A 50 -22.61 6.07 9.20
CA GLU A 50 -23.53 6.92 9.95
C GLU A 50 -23.04 8.36 10.07
N PHE A 51 -21.73 8.57 10.29
CA PHE A 51 -21.14 9.92 10.34
C PHE A 51 -21.25 10.66 9.02
N PHE A 52 -21.09 9.99 7.86
CA PHE A 52 -21.12 10.62 6.55
C PHE A 52 -22.49 10.66 5.88
N LYS A 53 -23.50 10.01 6.45
CA LYS A 53 -24.82 9.81 5.85
C LYS A 53 -25.46 11.08 5.33
N ASP A 54 -25.53 12.11 6.16
CA ASP A 54 -26.21 13.38 5.86
C ASP A 54 -25.24 14.53 5.55
N LYS A 55 -23.94 14.26 5.43
CA LYS A 55 -22.94 15.28 5.13
C LYS A 55 -22.86 15.54 3.63
N ILE A 56 -22.82 16.82 3.27
CA ILE A 56 -22.62 17.30 1.89
C ILE A 56 -21.22 17.91 1.81
N TYR A 57 -20.37 17.34 0.94
CA TYR A 57 -19.02 17.82 0.70
C TYR A 57 -18.55 17.43 -0.70
N ASP A 58 -17.73 18.28 -1.29
CA ASP A 58 -17.14 18.07 -2.63
C ASP A 58 -15.70 17.57 -2.54
N ASN A 59 -15.04 17.86 -1.41
CA ASN A 59 -13.62 17.58 -1.21
C ASN A 59 -13.37 16.86 0.10
N ILE A 60 -12.36 16.01 0.06
CA ILE A 60 -11.71 15.41 1.24
C ILE A 60 -10.23 15.78 1.17
N VAL A 61 -9.69 16.31 2.26
CA VAL A 61 -8.25 16.53 2.42
C VAL A 61 -7.73 15.60 3.49
N LEU A 62 -6.96 14.59 3.10
CA LEU A 62 -6.26 13.71 4.02
C LEU A 62 -4.91 14.33 4.36
N VAL A 63 -4.67 14.59 5.64
CA VAL A 63 -3.40 15.04 6.19
C VAL A 63 -2.78 13.89 6.97
N GLY A 64 -1.69 13.34 6.48
CA GLY A 64 -1.02 12.19 7.09
C GLY A 64 0.18 11.76 6.26
N ILE A 65 1.18 11.16 6.86
CA ILE A 65 2.42 10.74 6.18
C ILE A 65 2.68 9.26 6.37
N GLY A 66 3.41 8.65 5.43
CA GLY A 66 3.77 7.24 5.48
C GLY A 66 2.55 6.32 5.53
N GLY A 67 2.47 5.43 6.50
CA GLY A 67 1.35 4.49 6.66
C GLY A 67 -0.03 5.15 6.75
N SER A 68 -0.11 6.44 7.14
CA SER A 68 -1.36 7.19 7.19
C SER A 68 -1.85 7.73 5.84
N SER A 69 -1.06 7.63 4.77
CA SER A 69 -1.40 8.19 3.45
C SER A 69 -1.12 7.27 2.28
N VAL A 70 0.01 6.54 2.29
CA VAL A 70 0.50 5.80 1.11
C VAL A 70 -0.49 4.68 0.72
N GLY A 71 -1.06 3.96 1.69
CA GLY A 71 -2.09 2.94 1.41
C GLY A 71 -3.38 3.55 0.87
N VAL A 72 -3.83 4.70 1.41
CA VAL A 72 -5.01 5.43 0.90
C VAL A 72 -4.76 5.91 -0.53
N ARG A 73 -3.55 6.37 -0.84
CA ARG A 73 -3.14 6.73 -2.21
C ARG A 73 -3.21 5.52 -3.14
N ALA A 74 -2.80 4.34 -2.67
CA ALA A 74 -2.90 3.09 -3.43
C ALA A 74 -4.36 2.75 -3.77
N ILE A 75 -5.27 2.84 -2.80
CA ILE A 75 -6.71 2.63 -2.99
C ILE A 75 -7.26 3.63 -4.03
N LEU A 76 -7.02 4.93 -3.82
CA LEU A 76 -7.50 5.98 -4.71
C LEU A 76 -7.04 5.75 -6.16
N ARG A 77 -5.77 5.40 -6.35
CA ARG A 77 -5.21 5.20 -7.68
C ARG A 77 -5.74 3.93 -8.35
N ALA A 78 -5.85 2.84 -7.58
CA ALA A 78 -6.38 1.57 -8.06
C ALA A 78 -7.84 1.67 -8.51
N LEU A 79 -8.67 2.39 -7.76
CA LEU A 79 -10.12 2.50 -7.95
C LEU A 79 -10.55 3.80 -8.64
N ARG A 80 -9.63 4.57 -9.22
CA ARG A 80 -9.91 5.87 -9.85
C ARG A 80 -10.93 5.83 -11.00
N ALA A 81 -11.17 4.65 -11.58
CA ALA A 81 -12.18 4.47 -12.62
C ALA A 81 -13.62 4.50 -12.06
N LYS A 82 -13.79 4.33 -10.75
CA LYS A 82 -15.09 4.38 -10.10
C LYS A 82 -15.54 5.83 -9.87
N LYS A 83 -16.85 6.04 -9.93
CA LYS A 83 -17.45 7.33 -9.54
C LYS A 83 -17.34 7.48 -8.03
N MET A 84 -16.58 8.47 -7.59
CA MET A 84 -16.42 8.80 -6.17
C MET A 84 -17.38 9.91 -5.77
N ARG A 85 -17.81 9.92 -4.50
CA ARG A 85 -18.70 10.91 -3.91
C ARG A 85 -18.04 12.30 -3.82
N ALA A 86 -16.72 12.33 -3.58
CA ALA A 86 -15.94 13.56 -3.43
C ALA A 86 -14.54 13.40 -4.03
N ARG A 87 -13.85 14.52 -4.21
CA ARG A 87 -12.45 14.53 -4.67
C ARG A 87 -11.51 14.45 -3.47
N LEU A 88 -10.70 13.37 -3.41
CA LEU A 88 -9.65 13.22 -2.39
C LEU A 88 -8.37 13.94 -2.81
N ARG A 89 -7.82 14.74 -1.90
CA ARG A 89 -6.49 15.34 -1.95
C ARG A 89 -5.69 14.89 -0.75
N ILE A 90 -4.38 14.68 -0.92
CA ILE A 90 -3.52 14.17 0.15
C ILE A 90 -2.39 15.18 0.39
N LEU A 91 -2.29 15.67 1.62
CA LEU A 91 -1.18 16.46 2.14
C LEU A 91 -0.31 15.56 3.03
N ASP A 92 0.72 14.99 2.44
CA ASP A 92 1.61 14.00 3.06
C ASP A 92 3.09 14.42 3.04
N ASN A 93 3.34 15.68 2.80
CA ASN A 93 4.67 16.29 2.91
C ASN A 93 4.55 17.77 3.33
N ILE A 94 5.55 18.28 4.05
CA ILE A 94 5.65 19.70 4.38
C ILE A 94 6.17 20.47 3.17
N ASP A 95 5.32 20.62 2.18
CA ASP A 95 5.58 21.36 0.95
C ASP A 95 4.60 22.54 0.86
N GLY A 96 5.12 23.75 1.04
CA GLY A 96 4.30 24.98 1.04
C GLY A 96 3.60 25.21 -0.28
N PHE A 97 4.25 24.94 -1.42
CA PHE A 97 3.63 25.12 -2.73
C PHE A 97 2.42 24.17 -2.92
N ARG A 98 2.57 22.91 -2.52
CA ARG A 98 1.47 21.95 -2.57
C ARG A 98 0.34 22.30 -1.60
N PHE A 99 0.70 22.78 -0.39
CA PHE A 99 -0.27 23.27 0.59
C PHE A 99 -1.13 24.40 -0.02
N ASP A 100 -0.50 25.45 -0.57
CA ASP A 100 -1.19 26.58 -1.18
C ASP A 100 -2.06 26.14 -2.36
N THR A 101 -1.53 25.30 -3.25
CA THR A 101 -2.28 24.77 -4.41
C THR A 101 -3.54 24.04 -4.00
N ILE A 102 -3.52 23.27 -2.93
CA ILE A 102 -4.68 22.53 -2.46
C ILE A 102 -5.64 23.46 -1.73
N THR A 103 -5.18 24.23 -0.75
CA THR A 103 -6.03 25.05 0.12
C THR A 103 -6.73 26.18 -0.65
N GLN A 104 -6.09 26.78 -1.65
CA GLN A 104 -6.68 27.80 -2.51
C GLN A 104 -7.68 27.24 -3.54
N SER A 105 -7.65 25.91 -3.81
CA SER A 105 -8.52 25.27 -4.82
C SER A 105 -9.79 24.65 -4.26
N ILE A 106 -10.05 24.78 -2.96
CA ILE A 106 -11.18 24.16 -2.26
C ILE A 106 -11.94 25.17 -1.40
N GLU A 107 -13.24 24.93 -1.23
CA GLU A 107 -14.09 25.67 -0.30
C GLU A 107 -14.09 24.97 1.05
N PHE A 108 -13.80 25.69 2.14
CA PHE A 108 -13.71 25.11 3.48
C PHE A 108 -15.01 24.40 3.90
N ASP A 109 -16.17 25.05 3.74
CA ASP A 109 -17.46 24.50 4.17
C ASP A 109 -17.93 23.28 3.36
N LYS A 110 -17.32 23.05 2.19
CA LYS A 110 -17.56 21.87 1.34
C LYS A 110 -16.42 20.84 1.42
N THR A 111 -15.57 20.92 2.44
CA THR A 111 -14.40 20.08 2.58
C THR A 111 -14.40 19.35 3.92
N ILE A 112 -14.14 18.05 3.90
CA ILE A 112 -13.82 17.26 5.09
C ILE A 112 -12.29 17.11 5.19
N PHE A 113 -11.73 17.47 6.32
CA PHE A 113 -10.32 17.29 6.64
C PHE A 113 -10.13 16.07 7.53
N ILE A 114 -9.38 15.08 7.05
CA ILE A 114 -9.04 13.86 7.80
C ILE A 114 -7.61 14.01 8.29
N ILE A 115 -7.43 14.21 9.59
CA ILE A 115 -6.11 14.35 10.22
C ILE A 115 -5.71 12.98 10.75
N SER A 116 -4.77 12.32 10.08
CA SER A 116 -4.38 10.94 10.37
C SER A 116 -2.94 10.86 10.88
N SER A 117 -2.79 10.52 12.15
CA SER A 117 -1.50 10.28 12.78
C SER A 117 -1.65 9.24 13.90
N LYS A 118 -1.11 8.03 13.71
CA LYS A 118 -1.19 6.96 14.69
C LYS A 118 -0.70 7.42 16.07
N SER A 119 0.52 7.93 16.18
CA SER A 119 1.10 8.42 17.44
C SER A 119 0.47 9.72 17.96
N GLY A 120 -0.27 10.44 17.09
CA GLY A 120 -0.80 11.78 17.38
C GLY A 120 0.26 12.86 17.59
N THR A 121 1.53 12.61 17.19
CA THR A 121 2.67 13.52 17.42
C THR A 121 3.59 13.66 16.20
N THR A 122 3.17 13.17 15.04
CA THR A 122 3.95 13.27 13.80
C THR A 122 4.12 14.74 13.41
N VAL A 123 5.37 15.21 13.34
CA VAL A 123 5.69 16.63 13.13
C VAL A 123 5.03 17.18 11.86
N GLU A 124 5.15 16.46 10.77
CA GLU A 124 4.62 16.83 9.46
C GLU A 124 3.09 16.99 9.51
N THR A 125 2.39 15.98 10.01
CA THR A 125 0.91 15.97 10.11
C THR A 125 0.41 17.12 10.99
N ILE A 126 1.02 17.31 12.16
CA ILE A 126 0.60 18.36 13.10
C ILE A 126 0.95 19.76 12.58
N SER A 127 2.07 19.92 11.88
CA SER A 127 2.46 21.20 11.28
C SER A 127 1.50 21.61 10.16
N ILE A 128 1.16 20.67 9.26
CA ILE A 128 0.16 20.91 8.19
C ILE A 128 -1.20 21.21 8.80
N PHE A 129 -1.63 20.46 9.82
CA PHE A 129 -2.90 20.71 10.51
C PHE A 129 -2.96 22.13 11.11
N LYS A 130 -1.89 22.58 11.79
CA LYS A 130 -1.80 23.96 12.30
C LYS A 130 -1.89 25.00 11.17
N ALA A 131 -1.21 24.76 10.04
CA ALA A 131 -1.28 25.64 8.89
C ALA A 131 -2.70 25.72 8.30
N ILE A 132 -3.45 24.62 8.24
CA ILE A 132 -4.86 24.59 7.83
C ILE A 132 -5.72 25.43 8.78
N LEU A 133 -5.53 25.30 10.10
CA LEU A 133 -6.27 26.08 11.10
C LEU A 133 -5.96 27.58 10.99
N ASP A 134 -4.72 27.96 10.74
CA ASP A 134 -4.33 29.37 10.56
C ASP A 134 -4.88 29.97 9.25
N PHE A 135 -4.86 29.18 8.18
CA PHE A 135 -5.33 29.61 6.85
C PHE A 135 -6.86 29.86 6.83
N TYR A 136 -7.65 28.92 7.34
CA TYR A 136 -9.12 29.01 7.28
C TYR A 136 -9.74 29.64 8.53
N LYS A 137 -9.07 29.65 9.67
CA LYS A 137 -9.52 30.19 10.97
C LYS A 137 -10.94 29.76 11.35
N PRO A 138 -11.23 28.43 11.32
CA PRO A 138 -12.55 27.92 11.60
C PRO A 138 -13.00 28.26 13.03
N SER A 139 -14.24 28.70 13.19
CA SER A 139 -14.83 28.93 14.52
C SER A 139 -15.18 27.61 15.24
N ASP A 140 -15.39 26.55 14.48
CA ASP A 140 -15.77 25.23 14.99
C ASP A 140 -15.17 24.14 14.08
N ILE A 141 -14.20 23.40 14.60
CA ILE A 141 -13.53 22.31 13.84
C ILE A 141 -14.32 21.01 13.83
N SER A 142 -15.31 20.83 14.73
CA SER A 142 -16.09 19.59 14.82
C SER A 142 -16.90 19.28 13.56
N LYS A 143 -17.20 20.30 12.76
CA LYS A 143 -18.01 20.17 11.56
C LYS A 143 -17.26 19.53 10.38
N ASN A 144 -16.01 19.95 10.21
CA ASN A 144 -15.22 19.66 9.01
C ASN A 144 -14.01 18.74 9.27
N PHE A 145 -13.62 18.54 10.54
CA PHE A 145 -12.44 17.75 10.87
C PHE A 145 -12.80 16.40 11.48
N ILE A 146 -12.07 15.38 11.04
CA ILE A 146 -12.08 14.02 11.55
C ILE A 146 -10.65 13.67 11.93
N PHE A 147 -10.48 12.96 13.04
CA PHE A 147 -9.18 12.54 13.52
C PHE A 147 -9.07 11.02 13.51
N ILE A 148 -7.96 10.50 12.98
CA ILE A 148 -7.66 9.06 12.99
C ILE A 148 -6.34 8.89 13.73
N THR A 149 -6.40 8.24 14.91
CA THR A 149 -5.24 8.16 15.82
C THR A 149 -5.38 7.01 16.83
N ASP A 150 -4.32 6.71 17.57
CA ASP A 150 -4.37 5.74 18.67
C ASP A 150 -5.21 6.27 19.85
N ASN A 151 -5.90 5.35 20.51
CA ASN A 151 -6.59 5.64 21.77
C ASN A 151 -5.59 6.12 22.85
N GLY A 152 -5.90 7.22 23.50
CA GLY A 152 -5.07 7.87 24.53
C GLY A 152 -4.00 8.79 23.98
N SER A 153 -3.92 8.99 22.64
CA SER A 153 -2.96 9.90 22.01
C SER A 153 -3.23 11.37 22.36
N LYS A 154 -2.21 12.23 22.14
CA LYS A 154 -2.40 13.69 22.30
C LYS A 154 -3.38 14.24 21.28
N LEU A 155 -3.40 13.68 20.06
CA LEU A 155 -4.31 14.10 19.01
C LEU A 155 -5.76 13.75 19.33
N GLU A 156 -6.01 12.57 19.91
CA GLU A 156 -7.35 12.18 20.38
C GLU A 156 -7.85 13.14 21.48
N LYS A 157 -6.99 13.45 22.47
CA LYS A 157 -7.35 14.39 23.55
C LYS A 157 -7.74 15.76 22.98
N PHE A 158 -6.97 16.27 22.03
CA PHE A 158 -7.28 17.51 21.33
C PHE A 158 -8.63 17.45 20.59
N ALA A 159 -8.86 16.38 19.84
CA ALA A 159 -10.10 16.18 19.09
C ALA A 159 -11.33 16.13 20.01
N ASN A 160 -11.24 15.39 21.11
CA ASN A 160 -12.31 15.27 22.11
C ASN A 160 -12.62 16.61 22.79
N GLN A 161 -11.60 17.42 23.14
CA GLN A 161 -11.79 18.77 23.68
C GLN A 161 -12.50 19.71 22.69
N SER A 162 -12.36 19.44 21.41
CA SER A 162 -12.98 20.20 20.33
C SER A 162 -14.30 19.60 19.84
N ASN A 163 -14.82 18.57 20.51
CA ASN A 163 -16.01 17.79 20.09
C ASN A 163 -15.94 17.27 18.66
N ALA A 164 -14.74 17.07 18.13
CA ALA A 164 -14.54 16.56 16.78
C ALA A 164 -14.55 15.03 16.74
N LYS A 165 -14.98 14.48 15.61
CA LYS A 165 -15.06 13.02 15.42
C LYS A 165 -13.68 12.37 15.43
N VAL A 166 -13.55 11.29 16.20
CA VAL A 166 -12.34 10.45 16.29
C VAL A 166 -12.66 9.04 15.84
N PHE A 167 -11.77 8.44 15.07
CA PHE A 167 -11.71 7.01 14.78
C PHE A 167 -10.39 6.47 15.32
N ASN A 168 -10.46 5.45 16.18
CA ASN A 168 -9.26 4.91 16.80
C ASN A 168 -8.63 3.79 15.97
N ILE A 169 -7.29 3.70 16.06
CA ILE A 169 -6.48 2.62 15.50
C ILE A 169 -6.08 1.70 16.66
N PRO A 170 -6.10 0.37 16.49
CA PRO A 170 -5.59 -0.54 17.50
C PRO A 170 -4.09 -0.30 17.76
N LYS A 171 -3.70 -0.27 19.05
CA LYS A 171 -2.31 0.03 19.47
C LYS A 171 -1.29 -0.95 18.89
N ASN A 172 -1.68 -2.23 18.77
CA ASN A 172 -0.85 -3.32 18.27
C ASN A 172 -0.79 -3.42 16.73
N VAL A 173 -1.32 -2.42 15.99
CA VAL A 173 -1.22 -2.33 14.53
C VAL A 173 -0.15 -1.30 14.16
N GLY A 174 0.91 -1.71 13.49
CA GLY A 174 1.94 -0.80 12.98
C GLY A 174 1.42 0.13 11.87
N GLY A 175 1.99 1.35 11.74
CA GLY A 175 1.50 2.33 10.74
C GLY A 175 1.46 1.80 9.30
N ARG A 176 2.47 1.08 8.85
CA ARG A 176 2.53 0.50 7.50
C ARG A 176 1.63 -0.73 7.30
N PHE A 177 1.13 -1.32 8.39
CA PHE A 177 0.17 -2.44 8.41
C PHE A 177 -1.26 -1.99 8.71
N SER A 178 -1.57 -0.70 8.60
CA SER A 178 -2.83 -0.15 9.10
C SER A 178 -3.86 0.16 8.01
N ILE A 179 -3.61 -0.22 6.76
CA ILE A 179 -4.50 0.12 5.65
C ILE A 179 -5.91 -0.50 5.81
N LEU A 180 -6.03 -1.63 6.49
CA LEU A 180 -7.30 -2.29 6.80
C LEU A 180 -7.94 -1.82 8.11
N SER A 181 -7.40 -0.77 8.74
CA SER A 181 -7.96 -0.08 9.92
C SER A 181 -8.73 1.18 9.51
N ALA A 182 -9.10 2.01 10.48
CA ALA A 182 -9.72 3.31 10.25
C ALA A 182 -8.96 4.18 9.23
N ILE A 183 -7.62 4.01 9.12
CA ILE A 183 -6.78 4.75 8.17
C ILE A 183 -7.22 4.57 6.71
N GLY A 184 -7.54 3.35 6.31
CA GLY A 184 -8.02 3.09 4.95
C GLY A 184 -9.54 3.10 4.84
N LEU A 185 -10.24 2.54 5.84
CA LEU A 185 -11.69 2.33 5.77
C LEU A 185 -12.47 3.65 5.82
N VAL A 186 -12.10 4.60 6.70
CA VAL A 186 -12.81 5.88 6.84
C VAL A 186 -12.73 6.71 5.56
N PRO A 187 -11.55 6.93 4.92
CA PRO A 187 -11.49 7.59 3.63
C PRO A 187 -12.26 6.87 2.52
N MET A 188 -12.29 5.52 2.51
CA MET A 188 -13.08 4.76 1.52
C MET A 188 -14.57 5.03 1.66
N VAL A 189 -15.11 4.96 2.88
CA VAL A 189 -16.52 5.28 3.16
C VAL A 189 -16.84 6.72 2.78
N ALA A 190 -15.96 7.66 3.13
CA ALA A 190 -16.12 9.05 2.75
C ALA A 190 -16.14 9.27 1.23
N LEU A 191 -15.43 8.46 0.47
CA LEU A 191 -15.42 8.47 -1.00
C LEU A 191 -16.60 7.72 -1.63
N GLY A 192 -17.39 6.98 -0.85
CA GLY A 192 -18.46 6.11 -1.34
C GLY A 192 -17.95 4.83 -2.00
N LEU A 193 -16.73 4.38 -1.65
CA LEU A 193 -16.16 3.10 -2.08
C LEU A 193 -16.60 1.97 -1.14
N ASP A 194 -16.62 0.75 -1.65
CA ASP A 194 -17.04 -0.43 -0.88
C ASP A 194 -15.93 -0.93 0.05
N ALA A 195 -15.84 -0.32 1.24
CA ALA A 195 -14.87 -0.71 2.27
C ALA A 195 -15.11 -2.13 2.80
N LYS A 196 -16.36 -2.61 2.76
CA LYS A 196 -16.70 -3.98 3.18
C LYS A 196 -16.16 -5.01 2.19
N ALA A 197 -16.25 -4.77 0.90
CA ALA A 197 -15.65 -5.63 -0.11
C ALA A 197 -14.11 -5.70 0.04
N LEU A 198 -13.44 -4.60 0.43
CA LEU A 198 -12.01 -4.60 0.73
C LEU A 198 -11.69 -5.57 1.88
N LEU A 199 -12.43 -5.51 3.00
CA LEU A 199 -12.25 -6.42 4.14
C LEU A 199 -12.55 -7.87 3.78
N GLN A 200 -13.59 -8.13 2.98
CA GLN A 200 -13.89 -9.48 2.51
C GLN A 200 -12.76 -10.07 1.68
N GLY A 201 -12.11 -9.28 0.84
CA GLY A 201 -10.94 -9.72 0.09
C GLY A 201 -9.76 -10.06 1.00
N SER A 202 -9.52 -9.24 2.02
CA SER A 202 -8.47 -9.48 3.01
C SER A 202 -8.75 -10.72 3.86
N ALA A 203 -10.01 -10.91 4.29
CA ALA A 203 -10.45 -12.10 5.02
C ALA A 203 -10.30 -13.38 4.18
N GLN A 204 -10.58 -13.29 2.86
CA GLN A 204 -10.37 -14.41 1.94
C GLN A 204 -8.88 -14.79 1.86
N CYS A 205 -7.98 -13.82 1.73
CA CYS A 205 -6.54 -14.07 1.70
C CYS A 205 -6.05 -14.71 3.02
N LYS A 206 -6.55 -14.22 4.17
CA LYS A 206 -6.28 -14.81 5.48
C LYS A 206 -6.70 -16.28 5.52
N ALA A 207 -7.93 -16.58 5.12
CA ALA A 207 -8.46 -17.94 5.11
C ALA A 207 -7.70 -18.85 4.14
N ASP A 208 -7.38 -18.38 2.93
CA ASP A 208 -6.64 -19.18 1.93
C ASP A 208 -5.27 -19.61 2.46
N PHE A 209 -4.61 -18.75 3.23
CA PHE A 209 -3.31 -19.04 3.82
C PHE A 209 -3.40 -19.93 5.07
N PHE A 210 -4.21 -19.52 6.07
CA PHE A 210 -4.23 -20.18 7.38
C PHE A 210 -5.01 -21.51 7.37
N ASP A 211 -5.91 -21.73 6.40
CA ASP A 211 -6.56 -23.03 6.17
C ASP A 211 -5.67 -24.00 5.36
N GLU A 212 -4.38 -23.65 5.15
CA GLU A 212 -3.38 -24.46 4.44
C GLU A 212 -3.79 -24.89 3.02
N LYS A 213 -4.60 -24.05 2.35
CA LYS A 213 -5.08 -24.35 0.99
C LYS A 213 -4.02 -24.17 -0.08
N ASP A 214 -3.01 -23.28 0.18
CA ASP A 214 -1.95 -22.95 -0.76
C ASP A 214 -0.66 -22.59 0.01
N ASP A 215 0.44 -23.26 -0.32
CA ASP A 215 1.76 -22.98 0.24
C ASP A 215 2.58 -21.94 -0.55
N THR A 216 2.00 -21.41 -1.63
CA THR A 216 2.72 -20.56 -2.61
C THR A 216 3.33 -19.32 -1.94
N LEU A 217 2.63 -18.69 -1.01
CA LEU A 217 3.14 -17.53 -0.27
C LEU A 217 4.37 -17.90 0.57
N LEU A 218 4.34 -19.03 1.29
CA LEU A 218 5.47 -19.52 2.08
C LEU A 218 6.66 -19.91 1.20
N GLN A 219 6.41 -20.55 0.07
CA GLN A 219 7.44 -20.90 -0.91
C GLN A 219 8.14 -19.63 -1.43
N LYS A 220 7.35 -18.61 -1.75
CA LYS A 220 7.84 -17.32 -2.21
C LYS A 220 8.66 -16.62 -1.12
N ALA A 221 8.15 -16.56 0.12
CA ALA A 221 8.87 -15.99 1.25
C ALA A 221 10.19 -16.72 1.53
N TYR A 222 10.18 -18.04 1.51
CA TYR A 222 11.38 -18.86 1.70
C TYR A 222 12.42 -18.61 0.61
N HIS A 223 11.98 -18.59 -0.66
CA HIS A 223 12.86 -18.28 -1.77
C HIS A 223 13.52 -16.90 -1.61
N TYR A 224 12.76 -15.86 -1.25
CA TYR A 224 13.29 -14.52 -1.03
C TYR A 224 14.25 -14.44 0.15
N ALA A 225 13.95 -15.14 1.25
CA ALA A 225 14.79 -15.14 2.44
C ALA A 225 16.09 -15.92 2.28
N THR A 226 16.13 -16.96 1.43
CA THR A 226 17.25 -17.87 1.27
C THR A 226 18.04 -17.70 -0.02
N HIS A 227 17.55 -16.93 -0.98
CA HIS A 227 18.22 -16.71 -2.27
C HIS A 227 19.55 -15.97 -2.08
N LYS A 228 20.63 -16.70 -2.17
CA LYS A 228 21.97 -16.26 -1.77
C LYS A 228 22.44 -14.95 -2.42
N TYR A 229 22.07 -14.74 -3.67
CA TYR A 229 22.57 -13.60 -4.47
C TYR A 229 21.55 -12.47 -4.57
N ALA A 230 20.25 -12.71 -4.35
CA ALA A 230 19.23 -11.67 -4.43
C ALA A 230 19.40 -10.64 -3.30
N LYS A 231 19.46 -9.38 -3.68
CA LYS A 231 19.50 -8.20 -2.79
C LYS A 231 18.37 -7.23 -3.06
N ILE A 232 17.73 -7.38 -4.21
CA ILE A 232 16.69 -6.50 -4.72
C ILE A 232 15.46 -7.34 -5.01
N ASN A 233 14.31 -6.88 -4.51
CA ASN A 233 13.01 -7.46 -4.82
C ASN A 233 12.20 -6.46 -5.64
N VAL A 234 11.89 -6.83 -6.89
CA VAL A 234 11.18 -5.98 -7.84
C VAL A 234 9.71 -6.40 -7.90
N LEU A 235 8.81 -5.45 -7.68
CA LEU A 235 7.38 -5.59 -7.95
C LEU A 235 7.06 -4.90 -9.28
N PHE A 236 6.78 -5.66 -10.33
CA PHE A 236 6.57 -5.17 -11.69
C PHE A 236 5.09 -5.31 -12.08
N SER A 237 4.34 -4.24 -11.91
CA SER A 237 2.89 -4.23 -12.11
C SER A 237 2.52 -3.77 -13.51
N TYR A 238 1.86 -4.61 -14.32
CA TYR A 238 1.41 -4.27 -15.67
C TYR A 238 0.02 -3.62 -15.65
N CYS A 239 -0.09 -2.55 -14.89
CA CYS A 239 -1.27 -1.71 -14.81
C CYS A 239 -0.92 -0.37 -14.16
N ASP A 240 -1.16 0.75 -14.84
CA ASP A 240 -0.91 2.11 -14.32
C ASP A 240 -1.61 2.38 -12.97
N ARG A 241 -2.78 1.77 -12.78
CA ARG A 241 -3.56 1.92 -11.55
C ARG A 241 -2.89 1.31 -10.32
N LEU A 242 -1.94 0.37 -10.51
CA LEU A 242 -1.22 -0.28 -9.42
C LEU A 242 0.05 0.47 -8.98
N ALA A 243 0.44 1.57 -9.61
CA ALA A 243 1.63 2.30 -9.19
C ALA A 243 1.56 2.76 -7.72
N GLY A 244 0.36 3.10 -7.21
CA GLY A 244 0.19 3.41 -5.79
C GLY A 244 0.37 2.19 -4.87
N LEU A 245 -0.01 0.99 -5.32
CA LEU A 245 0.26 -0.26 -4.62
C LEU A 245 1.77 -0.54 -4.56
N ASN A 246 2.49 -0.28 -5.64
CA ASN A 246 3.95 -0.40 -5.69
C ASN A 246 4.62 0.53 -4.65
N ASP A 247 4.19 1.80 -4.56
CA ASP A 247 4.70 2.75 -3.56
C ASP A 247 4.42 2.27 -2.12
N TRP A 248 3.22 1.75 -1.87
CA TRP A 248 2.85 1.19 -0.57
C TRP A 248 3.67 -0.07 -0.23
N TYR A 249 3.87 -0.96 -1.20
CA TYR A 249 4.71 -2.14 -1.04
C TYR A 249 6.16 -1.76 -0.70
N VAL A 250 6.72 -0.75 -1.34
CA VAL A 250 8.07 -0.27 -1.04
C VAL A 250 8.18 0.16 0.42
N GLN A 251 7.22 0.91 0.95
CA GLN A 251 7.22 1.28 2.38
C GLN A 251 7.07 0.04 3.27
N LEU A 252 6.07 -0.79 3.01
CA LEU A 252 5.80 -2.00 3.80
C LEU A 252 7.04 -2.87 3.91
N TRP A 253 7.66 -3.18 2.78
CA TRP A 253 8.81 -4.07 2.68
C TRP A 253 10.07 -3.49 3.30
N ALA A 254 10.43 -2.25 2.93
CA ALA A 254 11.67 -1.61 3.37
C ALA A 254 11.71 -1.39 4.88
N GLU A 255 10.66 -0.82 5.47
CA GLU A 255 10.62 -0.56 6.92
C GLU A 255 10.50 -1.84 7.75
N SER A 256 9.89 -2.89 7.19
CA SER A 256 9.70 -4.15 7.90
C SER A 256 10.94 -5.04 7.89
N LEU A 257 11.65 -5.10 6.78
CA LEU A 257 12.75 -6.05 6.57
C LEU A 257 14.14 -5.41 6.67
N GLY A 258 14.25 -4.08 6.54
CA GLY A 258 15.49 -3.34 6.74
C GLY A 258 15.87 -3.30 8.22
N LYS A 259 16.53 -4.34 8.72
CA LYS A 259 16.79 -4.55 10.16
C LYS A 259 18.27 -4.83 10.45
N LYS A 260 18.62 -4.56 11.71
CA LYS A 260 19.92 -4.94 12.27
C LYS A 260 19.69 -5.93 13.42
N LEU A 261 20.38 -7.09 13.35
CA LEU A 261 20.40 -8.07 14.41
C LEU A 261 21.87 -8.32 14.80
N GLY A 262 22.26 -7.87 15.96
CA GLY A 262 23.68 -7.85 16.36
C GLY A 262 24.53 -7.01 15.39
N HIS A 263 25.51 -7.62 14.77
CA HIS A 263 26.36 -6.97 13.74
C HIS A 263 25.85 -7.18 12.31
N THR A 264 24.89 -8.07 12.10
CA THR A 264 24.34 -8.39 10.78
C THR A 264 23.23 -7.42 10.40
N ARG A 265 23.19 -7.01 9.13
CA ARG A 265 22.14 -6.20 8.55
C ARG A 265 21.34 -7.04 7.57
N PHE A 266 20.02 -6.98 7.68
CA PHE A 266 19.06 -7.68 6.83
C PHE A 266 18.30 -6.66 5.97
N GLY A 267 17.73 -7.15 4.89
CA GLY A 267 16.87 -6.41 4.01
C GLY A 267 17.07 -6.81 2.55
N LEU A 268 15.98 -6.73 1.80
CA LEU A 268 15.99 -6.80 0.34
C LEU A 268 15.46 -5.46 -0.14
N THR A 269 16.19 -4.77 -1.00
CA THR A 269 15.78 -3.45 -1.52
C THR A 269 14.53 -3.62 -2.37
N PRO A 270 13.38 -3.04 -1.99
CA PRO A 270 12.19 -3.11 -2.81
C PRO A 270 12.23 -2.06 -3.93
N ILE A 271 11.79 -2.46 -5.13
CA ILE A 271 11.62 -1.55 -6.27
C ILE A 271 10.24 -1.78 -6.86
N GLY A 272 9.46 -0.72 -7.01
CA GLY A 272 8.16 -0.74 -7.67
C GLY A 272 8.28 -0.25 -9.11
N LEU A 273 7.92 -1.08 -10.09
CA LEU A 273 7.93 -0.77 -11.52
C LEU A 273 6.53 -0.88 -12.12
N VAL A 274 6.26 -0.12 -13.16
CA VAL A 274 5.00 -0.16 -13.90
C VAL A 274 5.27 -0.51 -15.37
N GLY A 275 4.82 -1.67 -15.78
CA GLY A 275 4.82 -2.07 -17.20
C GLY A 275 3.68 -1.37 -17.97
N SER A 276 3.90 -1.08 -19.24
CA SER A 276 5.13 -1.35 -20.03
C SER A 276 6.20 -0.22 -19.91
N LYS A 277 5.90 0.87 -19.22
CA LYS A 277 6.80 2.04 -19.12
C LYS A 277 8.22 1.68 -18.70
N ASP A 278 8.33 0.86 -17.67
CA ASP A 278 9.63 0.53 -17.09
C ASP A 278 10.36 -0.60 -17.82
N GLN A 279 9.79 -1.15 -18.89
CA GLN A 279 10.55 -1.87 -19.92
C GLN A 279 11.55 -0.94 -20.61
N HIS A 280 11.20 0.35 -20.74
CA HIS A 280 12.04 1.39 -21.37
C HIS A 280 12.95 2.11 -20.36
N SER A 281 13.11 1.58 -19.14
CA SER A 281 13.98 2.15 -18.11
C SER A 281 14.77 1.06 -17.38
N PHE A 282 14.14 0.29 -16.52
CA PHE A 282 14.79 -0.61 -15.57
C PHE A 282 15.02 -2.03 -16.12
N LEU A 283 14.31 -2.46 -17.17
CA LEU A 283 14.38 -3.83 -17.70
C LEU A 283 15.79 -4.19 -18.18
N GLN A 284 16.50 -3.26 -18.83
CA GLN A 284 17.89 -3.46 -19.25
C GLN A 284 18.79 -3.88 -18.07
N LEU A 285 18.62 -3.24 -16.91
CA LEU A 285 19.39 -3.57 -15.71
C LEU A 285 19.02 -4.94 -15.14
N ILE A 286 17.78 -5.39 -15.34
CA ILE A 286 17.35 -6.74 -14.94
C ILE A 286 17.98 -7.77 -15.85
N MET A 287 17.93 -7.54 -17.18
CA MET A 287 18.37 -8.48 -18.21
C MET A 287 19.89 -8.67 -18.24
N ASP A 288 20.64 -7.57 -18.36
CA ASP A 288 22.09 -7.61 -18.62
C ASP A 288 22.94 -7.16 -17.42
N GLY A 289 22.30 -6.62 -16.38
CA GLY A 289 23.00 -6.15 -15.17
C GLY A 289 23.30 -7.26 -14.17
N THR A 290 23.67 -6.86 -12.96
CA THR A 290 23.99 -7.78 -11.86
C THR A 290 22.81 -8.71 -11.57
N ARG A 291 23.08 -10.02 -11.46
CA ARG A 291 22.09 -11.08 -11.16
C ARG A 291 21.77 -11.12 -9.65
N ASP A 292 21.22 -10.03 -9.12
CA ASP A 292 20.92 -9.81 -7.70
C ASP A 292 19.43 -9.51 -7.43
N LYS A 293 18.55 -9.80 -8.41
CA LYS A 293 17.15 -9.43 -8.38
C LYS A 293 16.22 -10.64 -8.40
N THR A 294 15.12 -10.54 -7.68
CA THR A 294 13.91 -11.36 -7.86
C THR A 294 12.80 -10.45 -8.40
N VAL A 295 11.95 -10.97 -9.27
CA VAL A 295 10.91 -10.16 -9.94
C VAL A 295 9.53 -10.79 -9.75
N SER A 296 8.63 -10.07 -9.07
CA SER A 296 7.21 -10.40 -9.00
C SER A 296 6.44 -9.61 -10.03
N PHE A 297 5.80 -10.28 -10.97
CA PHE A 297 4.87 -9.64 -11.90
C PHE A 297 3.46 -9.55 -11.31
N ILE A 298 2.75 -8.46 -11.56
CA ILE A 298 1.29 -8.37 -11.34
C ILE A 298 0.62 -8.07 -12.67
N LYS A 299 -0.32 -8.95 -13.06
CA LYS A 299 -1.13 -8.82 -14.28
C LYS A 299 -2.62 -8.75 -13.92
N ILE A 300 -3.33 -7.77 -14.48
CA ILE A 300 -4.79 -7.64 -14.35
C ILE A 300 -5.42 -8.21 -15.61
N LEU A 301 -6.19 -9.30 -15.47
CA LEU A 301 -6.76 -10.00 -16.63
C LEU A 301 -7.82 -9.15 -17.31
N ASP A 302 -8.75 -8.58 -16.56
CA ASP A 302 -9.72 -7.60 -17.04
C ASP A 302 -9.39 -6.20 -16.50
N GLN A 303 -8.95 -5.32 -17.38
CA GLN A 303 -8.64 -3.93 -17.03
C GLN A 303 -9.85 -2.99 -17.12
N ASN A 304 -11.05 -3.53 -17.36
CA ASN A 304 -12.30 -2.78 -17.56
C ASN A 304 -12.17 -1.72 -18.67
N SER A 305 -11.56 -2.10 -19.81
CA SER A 305 -11.41 -1.25 -20.98
C SER A 305 -11.45 -2.09 -22.26
N GLU A 306 -12.38 -1.73 -23.14
CA GLU A 306 -12.54 -2.35 -24.46
C GLU A 306 -11.85 -1.52 -25.56
N LYS A 307 -10.99 -0.55 -25.20
CA LYS A 307 -10.32 0.30 -26.17
C LYS A 307 -9.36 -0.50 -27.02
N LYS A 308 -9.63 -0.53 -28.31
CA LYS A 308 -8.81 -1.21 -29.31
C LYS A 308 -7.86 -0.24 -30.02
N VAL A 309 -6.74 -0.77 -30.48
CA VAL A 309 -5.94 -0.13 -31.51
C VAL A 309 -6.78 -0.09 -32.79
N PRO A 310 -6.96 1.07 -33.42
CA PRO A 310 -7.78 1.13 -34.63
C PRO A 310 -7.12 0.36 -35.78
N ASN A 311 -7.93 -0.18 -36.69
CA ASN A 311 -7.42 -0.81 -37.90
C ASN A 311 -7.03 0.28 -38.92
N LEU A 312 -5.88 0.89 -38.67
CA LEU A 312 -5.34 2.02 -39.42
C LEU A 312 -3.87 1.77 -39.75
N SER A 313 -3.55 1.61 -41.02
CA SER A 313 -2.18 1.55 -41.48
C SER A 313 -1.66 2.97 -41.75
N LEU A 314 -0.47 3.25 -41.27
CA LEU A 314 0.21 4.54 -41.46
C LEU A 314 1.44 4.33 -42.32
N GLU A 315 1.61 5.17 -43.32
CA GLU A 315 2.76 5.11 -44.24
C GLU A 315 4.10 5.11 -43.44
N ASN A 316 4.98 4.18 -43.76
CA ASN A 316 6.27 3.90 -43.09
C ASN A 316 6.17 3.37 -41.66
N LEU A 317 4.96 2.99 -41.16
CA LEU A 317 4.74 2.35 -39.87
C LEU A 317 3.92 1.05 -39.98
N ASP A 318 3.72 0.54 -41.17
CA ASP A 318 2.94 -0.66 -41.51
C ASP A 318 3.50 -1.94 -40.86
N ASP A 319 4.79 -2.00 -40.56
CA ASP A 319 5.40 -3.08 -39.80
C ASP A 319 4.78 -3.24 -38.38
N LEU A 320 4.08 -2.21 -37.89
CA LEU A 320 3.40 -2.20 -36.56
C LEU A 320 1.90 -2.55 -36.65
N ASP A 321 1.38 -2.82 -37.84
CA ASP A 321 -0.03 -3.16 -38.05
C ASP A 321 -0.45 -4.48 -37.42
N PHE A 322 0.50 -5.29 -36.95
CA PHE A 322 0.21 -6.51 -36.19
C PHE A 322 -0.57 -6.24 -34.88
N ALA A 323 -0.55 -5.01 -34.36
CA ALA A 323 -1.31 -4.59 -33.15
C ALA A 323 -2.74 -4.13 -33.48
N ASN A 324 -3.08 -3.94 -34.77
CA ASN A 324 -4.38 -3.43 -35.20
C ASN A 324 -5.52 -4.36 -34.80
N GLY A 325 -6.62 -3.77 -34.29
CA GLY A 325 -7.79 -4.50 -33.84
C GLY A 325 -7.70 -5.14 -32.45
N ILE A 326 -6.50 -5.22 -31.84
CA ILE A 326 -6.28 -5.81 -30.51
C ILE A 326 -6.66 -4.79 -29.42
N CYS A 327 -7.26 -5.28 -28.31
CA CYS A 327 -7.53 -4.44 -27.15
C CYS A 327 -6.22 -3.98 -26.49
N MET A 328 -6.15 -2.71 -26.06
CA MET A 328 -4.97 -2.18 -25.36
C MET A 328 -4.71 -2.94 -24.06
N SER A 329 -5.78 -3.41 -23.39
CA SER A 329 -5.69 -4.27 -22.19
C SER A 329 -5.08 -5.64 -22.50
N GLU A 330 -5.33 -6.18 -23.69
CA GLU A 330 -4.71 -7.43 -24.15
C GLU A 330 -3.24 -7.23 -24.49
N ILE A 331 -2.90 -6.15 -25.20
CA ILE A 331 -1.50 -5.84 -25.55
C ILE A 331 -0.63 -5.71 -24.30
N ILE A 332 -1.08 -4.99 -23.28
CA ILE A 332 -0.28 -4.82 -22.03
C ILE A 332 -0.11 -6.14 -21.28
N ASN A 333 -1.12 -7.02 -21.33
CA ASN A 333 -1.02 -8.36 -20.74
C ASN A 333 -0.05 -9.25 -21.52
N LEU A 334 -0.06 -9.19 -22.84
CA LEU A 334 0.91 -9.89 -23.70
C LEU A 334 2.34 -9.36 -23.50
N GLN A 335 2.52 -8.05 -23.28
CA GLN A 335 3.82 -7.47 -22.93
C GLN A 335 4.31 -7.96 -21.57
N CYS A 336 3.40 -8.15 -20.58
CA CYS A 336 3.73 -8.77 -19.32
C CYS A 336 4.27 -10.19 -19.53
N ASP A 337 3.53 -11.01 -20.26
CA ASP A 337 3.90 -12.41 -20.52
C ASP A 337 5.23 -12.50 -21.29
N ALA A 338 5.41 -11.67 -22.32
CA ALA A 338 6.66 -11.65 -23.11
C ALA A 338 7.87 -11.27 -22.26
N THR A 339 7.75 -10.22 -21.44
CA THR A 339 8.83 -9.79 -20.52
C THR A 339 9.13 -10.86 -19.49
N MET A 340 8.10 -11.42 -18.88
CA MET A 340 8.23 -12.48 -17.89
C MET A 340 8.96 -13.70 -18.47
N HIS A 341 8.57 -14.18 -19.65
CA HIS A 341 9.22 -15.31 -20.31
C HIS A 341 10.68 -15.01 -20.68
N ALA A 342 10.98 -13.78 -21.11
CA ALA A 342 12.36 -13.37 -21.38
C ALA A 342 13.23 -13.48 -20.12
N LEU A 343 12.73 -13.01 -18.96
CA LEU A 343 13.45 -13.11 -17.69
C LEU A 343 13.63 -14.58 -17.23
N ILE A 344 12.61 -15.42 -17.40
CA ILE A 344 12.67 -16.84 -17.05
C ILE A 344 13.73 -17.54 -17.91
N ASN A 345 13.79 -17.28 -19.22
CA ASN A 345 14.77 -17.85 -20.12
C ASN A 345 16.21 -17.46 -19.75
N GLU A 346 16.40 -16.28 -19.16
CA GLU A 346 17.67 -15.80 -18.63
C GLU A 346 17.98 -16.35 -17.22
N GLY A 347 17.16 -17.23 -16.67
CA GLY A 347 17.35 -17.84 -15.37
C GLY A 347 17.12 -16.89 -14.17
N ILE A 348 16.42 -15.78 -14.40
CA ILE A 348 16.05 -14.82 -13.33
C ILE A 348 14.88 -15.41 -12.55
N SER A 349 14.92 -15.27 -11.22
CA SER A 349 13.82 -15.70 -10.35
C SER A 349 12.59 -14.85 -10.56
N VAL A 350 11.51 -15.46 -11.04
CA VAL A 350 10.26 -14.80 -11.40
C VAL A 350 9.07 -15.47 -10.72
N ASP A 351 8.10 -14.70 -10.33
CA ASP A 351 6.75 -15.14 -9.99
C ASP A 351 5.69 -14.19 -10.59
N LEU A 352 4.47 -14.70 -10.71
CA LEU A 352 3.35 -13.97 -11.31
C LEU A 352 2.15 -13.99 -10.36
N ILE A 353 1.60 -12.81 -10.10
CA ILE A 353 0.30 -12.61 -9.44
C ILE A 353 -0.70 -12.19 -10.51
N GLU A 354 -1.65 -13.07 -10.83
CA GLU A 354 -2.76 -12.79 -11.73
C GLU A 354 -3.97 -12.35 -10.91
N VAL A 355 -4.55 -11.21 -11.28
CA VAL A 355 -5.75 -10.65 -10.67
C VAL A 355 -6.85 -10.58 -11.71
N SER A 356 -8.01 -11.18 -11.44
CA SER A 356 -9.09 -11.23 -12.42
C SER A 356 -9.54 -9.84 -12.88
N GLU A 357 -9.74 -8.92 -11.94
CA GLU A 357 -10.08 -7.52 -12.18
C GLU A 357 -9.63 -6.66 -10.98
N LEU A 358 -9.48 -5.35 -11.18
CA LEU A 358 -9.10 -4.43 -10.13
C LEU A 358 -10.34 -3.77 -9.49
N ASN A 359 -10.80 -4.39 -8.41
CA ASN A 359 -11.90 -3.93 -7.56
C ASN A 359 -11.49 -3.92 -6.09
N GLU A 360 -12.36 -3.46 -5.18
CA GLU A 360 -12.08 -3.35 -3.74
C GLU A 360 -11.72 -4.72 -3.13
N ARG A 361 -12.44 -5.77 -3.51
CA ARG A 361 -12.21 -7.12 -2.98
C ARG A 361 -10.81 -7.64 -3.34
N ASN A 362 -10.44 -7.60 -4.62
CA ASN A 362 -9.14 -8.07 -5.06
C ASN A 362 -8.01 -7.18 -4.54
N LEU A 363 -8.26 -5.88 -4.38
CA LEU A 363 -7.29 -4.96 -3.77
C LEU A 363 -7.07 -5.28 -2.28
N GLY A 364 -8.13 -5.59 -1.54
CA GLY A 364 -8.05 -6.04 -0.14
C GLY A 364 -7.26 -7.34 0.00
N TYR A 365 -7.47 -8.29 -0.92
CA TYR A 365 -6.67 -9.51 -0.99
C TYR A 365 -5.18 -9.19 -1.18
N LEU A 366 -4.82 -8.30 -2.11
CA LEU A 366 -3.43 -7.92 -2.37
C LEU A 366 -2.78 -7.22 -1.17
N PHE A 367 -3.49 -6.33 -0.47
CA PHE A 367 -2.95 -5.69 0.72
C PHE A 367 -2.60 -6.73 1.79
N TYR A 368 -3.53 -7.59 2.14
CA TYR A 368 -3.28 -8.61 3.16
C TYR A 368 -2.22 -9.62 2.72
N TYR A 369 -2.20 -10.00 1.45
CA TYR A 369 -1.20 -10.88 0.86
C TYR A 369 0.23 -10.33 1.05
N PHE A 370 0.45 -9.05 0.75
CA PHE A 370 1.78 -8.45 0.90
C PHE A 370 2.15 -8.20 2.36
N GLU A 371 1.20 -7.88 3.23
CA GLU A 371 1.42 -7.81 4.68
C GLU A 371 1.88 -9.17 5.22
N LEU A 372 1.18 -10.22 4.86
CA LEU A 372 1.50 -11.60 5.27
C LEU A 372 2.83 -12.10 4.68
N LEU A 373 3.08 -11.84 3.41
CA LEU A 373 4.37 -12.17 2.76
C LEU A 373 5.54 -11.47 3.47
N THR A 374 5.36 -10.21 3.82
CA THR A 374 6.38 -9.42 4.54
C THR A 374 6.64 -10.00 5.93
N SER A 375 5.60 -10.38 6.67
CA SER A 375 5.71 -11.04 7.97
C SER A 375 6.43 -12.38 7.85
N ALA A 376 6.09 -13.19 6.84
CA ALA A 376 6.73 -14.48 6.58
C ALA A 376 8.24 -14.33 6.33
N VAL A 377 8.65 -13.38 5.49
CA VAL A 377 10.09 -13.11 5.23
C VAL A 377 10.79 -12.61 6.49
N GLY A 378 10.15 -11.74 7.29
CA GLY A 378 10.69 -11.26 8.55
C GLY A 378 10.93 -12.37 9.58
N ILE A 379 9.98 -13.30 9.70
CA ILE A 379 10.13 -14.52 10.53
C ILE A 379 11.30 -15.37 10.04
N MET A 380 11.48 -15.53 8.73
CA MET A 380 12.58 -16.31 8.15
C MET A 380 13.94 -15.64 8.37
N PHE A 381 14.01 -14.31 8.34
CA PHE A 381 15.19 -13.55 8.72
C PHE A 381 15.45 -13.54 10.24
N GLY A 382 14.46 -13.91 11.05
CA GLY A 382 14.56 -13.86 12.52
C GLY A 382 14.61 -12.43 13.07
N VAL A 383 13.99 -11.46 12.38
CA VAL A 383 13.96 -10.04 12.76
C VAL A 383 12.58 -9.61 13.24
N ASN A 384 12.52 -8.54 14.05
CA ASN A 384 11.24 -7.90 14.37
C ASN A 384 10.73 -7.12 13.16
N THR A 385 9.67 -7.62 12.53
CA THR A 385 9.06 -7.05 11.32
C THR A 385 8.29 -5.74 11.62
N TYR A 386 7.90 -5.49 12.86
CA TYR A 386 6.88 -4.51 13.23
C TYR A 386 7.42 -3.20 13.84
N ASP A 387 8.68 -3.16 14.26
CA ASP A 387 9.36 -1.95 14.74
C ASP A 387 10.10 -1.21 13.61
N GLN A 388 10.62 -0.02 13.88
CA GLN A 388 11.45 0.77 12.96
C GLN A 388 12.44 1.69 13.71
N PRO A 389 13.39 1.15 14.48
CA PRO A 389 14.30 1.97 15.32
C PRO A 389 15.20 2.89 14.50
N GLY A 390 15.50 2.55 13.24
CA GLY A 390 16.41 3.31 12.38
C GLY A 390 15.96 4.74 12.06
N VAL A 391 14.65 5.01 12.06
CA VAL A 391 14.13 6.35 11.71
C VAL A 391 14.08 7.32 12.88
N GLU A 392 14.29 6.87 14.12
CA GLU A 392 14.16 7.72 15.32
C GLU A 392 15.34 8.70 15.48
N ILE A 393 16.50 8.38 14.92
CA ILE A 393 17.69 9.23 14.98
C ILE A 393 17.45 10.56 14.25
N GLY A 394 16.90 10.49 13.03
CA GLY A 394 16.60 11.68 12.24
C GLY A 394 15.59 12.61 12.92
N LYS A 395 14.57 12.06 13.57
CA LYS A 395 13.58 12.86 14.32
C LYS A 395 14.21 13.64 15.49
N ARG A 396 15.14 13.02 16.22
CA ARG A 396 15.87 13.70 17.31
C ARG A 396 16.74 14.83 16.79
N ILE A 397 17.51 14.58 15.72
CA ILE A 397 18.36 15.58 15.09
C ILE A 397 17.51 16.75 14.57
N LEU A 398 16.40 16.49 13.88
CA LEU A 398 15.49 17.54 13.42
C LEU A 398 15.02 18.44 14.58
N LYS A 399 14.65 17.85 15.71
CA LYS A 399 14.23 18.61 16.89
C LYS A 399 15.37 19.51 17.41
N SER A 400 16.59 18.98 17.54
CA SER A 400 17.75 19.75 17.98
C SER A 400 18.08 20.90 17.02
N LEU A 401 18.03 20.65 15.70
CA LEU A 401 18.23 21.69 14.68
C LEU A 401 17.21 22.83 14.78
N ILE A 402 15.93 22.50 14.95
CA ILE A 402 14.86 23.51 15.07
C ILE A 402 15.02 24.33 16.35
N LEU A 403 15.37 23.67 17.47
CA LEU A 403 15.56 24.33 18.78
C LEU A 403 16.93 25.01 18.90
N LYS A 404 17.81 24.89 17.90
CA LYS A 404 19.20 25.39 17.92
C LYS A 404 20.00 24.85 19.11
N GLU A 405 19.69 23.62 19.56
CA GLU A 405 20.44 22.89 20.56
C GLU A 405 21.71 22.28 19.93
N GLN A 406 22.75 22.06 20.73
CA GLN A 406 23.93 21.32 20.25
C GLN A 406 23.56 19.87 19.93
N ILE A 407 24.03 19.38 18.77
CA ILE A 407 23.75 18.03 18.25
C ILE A 407 24.74 17.03 18.88
#